data_ed5b8d347799b5f88cba385252ae682c
#
_entry.id   ed5b8d347799b5f88cba385252ae682c
#
_cell.length_a   1.000
_cell.length_b   1.000
_cell.length_c   1.000
_cell.angle_alpha   90.00
_cell.angle_beta   90.00
_cell.angle_gamma   90.00
#
_symmetry.space_group_name_H-M   'P 1'
#
loop_
_entity.id
_entity.type
_entity.pdbx_description
1 polymer ?
#
loop_
_entity_poly.entity_id
_entity_poly.type
_entity_poly.pdbx_seq_one_letter_code
_entity_poly.pdbx_strand_id
1 'polypeptide(L)'
;MCLIGIAGSFIPIIPGPATAWLGILLLNLTSVVEFNLNFILITLTVAISVGILDYIIPILGVKKLGGTRSGQIGTTVGLIVALIILGPIGIIIGPFLGALLGEMSEKKSFQDSIKPAFGSFVGVIAGSVIKFLISLSFLFFYFDIFWGYRESFFKIIS
;
A
#
# COMPACT_ATOMS: atom_id res chain seq x y z
N MET A 1 -0.75 -15.25 6.84
CA MET A 1 -1.16 -13.83 6.74
C MET A 1 0.02 -12.90 6.42
N CYS A 2 1.10 -12.89 7.19
CA CYS A 2 2.24 -11.98 6.92
C CYS A 2 2.90 -12.21 5.55
N LEU A 3 3.11 -13.45 5.11
CA LEU A 3 3.63 -13.76 3.78
C LEU A 3 2.69 -13.28 2.66
N ILE A 4 1.37 -13.41 2.88
CA ILE A 4 0.35 -12.87 1.97
C ILE A 4 0.43 -11.33 1.94
N GLY A 5 0.73 -10.68 3.07
CA GLY A 5 0.95 -9.25 3.16
C GLY A 5 2.14 -8.77 2.32
N ILE A 6 3.24 -9.51 2.31
CA ILE A 6 4.41 -9.21 1.47
C ILE A 6 4.06 -9.36 -0.01
N ALA A 7 3.44 -10.48 -0.39
CA ALA A 7 2.98 -10.68 -1.76
C ALA A 7 1.97 -9.59 -2.19
N GLY A 8 1.06 -9.21 -1.28
CA GLY A 8 0.08 -8.14 -1.48
C GLY A 8 0.69 -6.74 -1.65
N SER A 9 1.94 -6.52 -1.22
CA SER A 9 2.62 -5.25 -1.45
C SER A 9 2.93 -5.00 -2.93
N PHE A 10 3.05 -6.07 -3.72
CA PHE A 10 3.23 -6.01 -5.17
C PHE A 10 1.92 -6.19 -5.95
N ILE A 11 0.96 -6.90 -5.34
CA ILE A 11 -0.35 -7.14 -5.96
C ILE A 11 -1.33 -6.12 -5.39
N PRO A 12 -1.82 -5.17 -6.20
CA PRO A 12 -2.62 -4.03 -5.71
C PRO A 12 -3.98 -4.39 -5.10
N ILE A 13 -4.42 -5.63 -5.23
CA ILE A 13 -5.71 -6.12 -4.69
C ILE A 13 -5.66 -6.31 -3.17
N ILE A 14 -4.50 -6.74 -2.65
CA ILE A 14 -4.36 -7.11 -1.25
C ILE A 14 -3.61 -5.98 -0.54
N PRO A 15 -4.22 -5.31 0.46
CA PRO A 15 -3.52 -4.28 1.22
C PRO A 15 -2.44 -4.94 2.10
N GLY A 16 -1.21 -5.04 1.56
CA GLY A 16 -0.08 -5.75 2.15
C GLY A 16 0.13 -5.51 3.66
N PRO A 17 0.28 -4.24 4.12
CA PRO A 17 0.45 -3.96 5.54
C PRO A 17 -0.77 -4.34 6.40
N ALA A 18 -2.00 -4.22 5.87
CA ALA A 18 -3.20 -4.60 6.62
C ALA A 18 -3.30 -6.12 6.80
N THR A 19 -2.98 -6.91 5.77
CA THR A 19 -2.96 -8.37 5.87
C THR A 19 -1.82 -8.88 6.74
N ALA A 20 -0.66 -8.22 6.70
CA ALA A 20 0.45 -8.53 7.61
C ALA A 20 0.09 -8.19 9.07
N TRP A 21 -0.59 -7.05 9.30
CA TRP A 21 -1.10 -6.67 10.61
C TRP A 21 -2.13 -7.66 11.15
N LEU A 22 -3.05 -8.15 10.31
CA LEU A 22 -3.98 -9.22 10.71
C LEU A 22 -3.24 -10.48 11.18
N GLY A 23 -2.09 -10.82 10.59
CA GLY A 23 -1.25 -11.91 11.06
C GLY A 23 -0.72 -11.68 12.48
N ILE A 24 -0.28 -10.45 12.79
CA ILE A 24 0.17 -10.06 14.12
C ILE A 24 -1.01 -10.09 15.12
N LEU A 25 -2.16 -9.56 14.73
CA LEU A 25 -3.37 -9.57 15.55
C LEU A 25 -3.77 -11.00 15.92
N LEU A 26 -3.85 -11.90 14.94
CA LEU A 26 -4.20 -13.30 15.18
C LEU A 26 -3.22 -13.99 16.13
N LEU A 27 -1.93 -13.68 16.02
CA LEU A 27 -0.91 -14.21 16.93
C LEU A 27 -1.12 -13.71 18.38
N ASN A 28 -1.42 -12.42 18.54
CA ASN A 28 -1.69 -11.82 19.86
C ASN A 28 -3.03 -12.25 20.48
N LEU A 29 -3.96 -12.77 19.69
CA LEU A 29 -5.23 -13.36 20.19
C LEU A 29 -5.07 -14.81 20.64
N THR A 30 -3.92 -15.43 20.43
CA THR A 30 -3.63 -16.77 20.96
C THR A 30 -3.39 -16.70 22.46
N SER A 31 -3.87 -17.67 23.20
CA SER A 31 -3.70 -17.77 24.66
C SER A 31 -2.25 -17.94 25.12
N VAL A 32 -1.32 -18.10 24.17
CA VAL A 32 0.11 -18.32 24.39
C VAL A 32 0.90 -17.03 24.52
N VAL A 33 0.45 -15.98 23.83
CA VAL A 33 1.14 -14.69 23.74
C VAL A 33 0.48 -13.67 24.66
N GLU A 34 1.25 -12.94 25.46
CA GLU A 34 0.71 -11.85 26.26
C GLU A 34 0.11 -10.77 25.35
N PHE A 35 -1.17 -10.47 25.55
CA PHE A 35 -1.89 -9.50 24.75
C PHE A 35 -1.39 -8.08 25.02
N ASN A 36 -0.71 -7.48 24.05
CA ASN A 36 -0.20 -6.12 24.15
C ASN A 36 -1.04 -5.15 23.28
N LEU A 37 -2.03 -4.51 23.90
CA LEU A 37 -2.91 -3.57 23.23
C LEU A 37 -2.15 -2.40 22.59
N ASN A 38 -1.14 -1.84 23.28
CA ASN A 38 -0.39 -0.71 22.76
C ASN A 38 0.36 -1.07 21.46
N PHE A 39 0.97 -2.24 21.43
CA PHE A 39 1.66 -2.74 20.24
C PHE A 39 0.70 -2.92 19.06
N ILE A 40 -0.48 -3.50 19.30
CA ILE A 40 -1.51 -3.70 18.28
C ILE A 40 -2.03 -2.36 17.74
N LEU A 41 -2.27 -1.38 18.60
CA LEU A 41 -2.74 -0.05 18.19
C LEU A 41 -1.68 0.72 17.40
N ILE A 42 -0.42 0.65 17.80
CA ILE A 42 0.68 1.29 17.07
C ILE A 42 0.82 0.68 15.68
N THR A 43 0.88 -0.64 15.58
CA THR A 43 1.00 -1.35 14.30
C THR A 43 -0.21 -1.15 13.40
N LEU A 44 -1.43 -1.06 13.97
CA LEU A 44 -2.64 -0.69 13.24
C LEU A 44 -2.54 0.71 12.65
N THR A 45 -2.11 1.68 13.46
CA THR A 45 -1.95 3.07 13.02
C THR A 45 -0.96 3.17 11.87
N VAL A 46 0.15 2.42 11.93
CA VAL A 46 1.12 2.33 10.84
C VAL A 46 0.47 1.73 9.58
N ALA A 47 -0.25 0.63 9.71
CA ALA A 47 -0.90 -0.04 8.57
C ALA A 47 -1.93 0.89 7.88
N ILE A 48 -2.74 1.62 8.65
CA ILE A 48 -3.70 2.60 8.13
C ILE A 48 -2.98 3.76 7.45
N SER A 49 -1.93 4.31 8.07
CA SER A 49 -1.16 5.42 7.51
C SER A 49 -0.56 5.06 6.15
N VAL A 50 -0.04 3.86 6.01
CA VAL A 50 0.50 3.36 4.74
C VAL A 50 -0.60 3.20 3.70
N GLY A 51 -1.77 2.72 4.09
CA GLY A 51 -2.94 2.65 3.19
C GLY A 51 -3.31 4.03 2.64
N ILE A 52 -3.31 5.06 3.47
CA ILE A 52 -3.58 6.45 3.05
C ILE A 52 -2.48 6.97 2.13
N LEU A 53 -1.22 6.71 2.45
CA LEU A 53 -0.08 7.13 1.63
C LEU A 53 -0.12 6.53 0.22
N ASP A 54 -0.66 5.34 0.06
CA ASP A 54 -0.80 4.66 -1.23
C ASP A 54 -1.62 5.47 -2.24
N TYR A 55 -2.59 6.24 -1.78
CA TYR A 55 -3.37 7.15 -2.63
C TYR A 55 -2.70 8.50 -2.81
N ILE A 56 -1.98 8.99 -1.80
CA ILE A 56 -1.38 10.33 -1.80
C ILE A 56 -0.11 10.35 -2.65
N ILE A 57 0.73 9.33 -2.57
CA ILE A 57 2.04 9.31 -3.22
C ILE A 57 1.96 9.47 -4.76
N PRO A 58 1.07 8.80 -5.50
CA PRO A 58 0.90 9.03 -6.94
C PRO A 58 0.52 10.48 -7.28
N ILE A 59 -0.38 11.08 -6.49
CA ILE A 59 -0.81 12.48 -6.64
C ILE A 59 0.37 13.44 -6.43
N LEU A 60 1.17 13.19 -5.39
CA LEU A 60 2.38 13.97 -5.13
C LEU A 60 3.42 13.79 -6.23
N GLY A 61 3.50 12.62 -6.84
CA GLY A 61 4.36 12.36 -8.00
C GLY A 61 4.01 13.27 -9.17
N VAL A 62 2.73 13.38 -9.52
CA VAL A 62 2.23 14.31 -10.55
C VAL A 62 2.60 15.75 -10.21
N LYS A 63 2.30 16.18 -8.97
CA LYS A 63 2.60 17.53 -8.50
C LYS A 63 4.10 17.85 -8.58
N LYS A 64 4.96 16.92 -8.17
CA LYS A 64 6.40 17.08 -8.12
C LYS A 64 7.04 17.22 -9.51
N LEU A 65 6.42 16.62 -10.54
CA LEU A 65 6.85 16.74 -11.93
C LEU A 65 6.16 17.87 -12.70
N GLY A 66 5.58 18.87 -11.99
CA GLY A 66 4.99 20.06 -12.57
C GLY A 66 3.55 19.87 -13.09
N GLY A 67 2.85 18.86 -12.59
CA GLY A 67 1.46 18.61 -12.92
C GLY A 67 0.50 19.62 -12.34
N THR A 68 -0.62 19.82 -13.04
CA THR A 68 -1.71 20.71 -12.65
C THR A 68 -2.63 20.06 -11.62
N ARG A 69 -3.57 20.84 -11.09
CA ARG A 69 -4.62 20.33 -10.22
C ARG A 69 -5.53 19.33 -10.95
N SER A 70 -5.79 19.58 -12.23
CA SER A 70 -6.58 18.66 -13.08
C SER A 70 -5.85 17.32 -13.29
N GLY A 71 -4.53 17.32 -13.46
CA GLY A 71 -3.73 16.10 -13.50
C GLY A 71 -3.77 15.32 -12.18
N GLN A 72 -3.71 16.02 -11.03
CA GLN A 72 -3.81 15.38 -9.71
C GLN A 72 -5.20 14.76 -9.48
N ILE A 73 -6.28 15.47 -9.82
CA ILE A 73 -7.66 14.94 -9.76
C ILE A 73 -7.81 13.77 -10.72
N GLY A 74 -7.30 13.92 -11.95
CA GLY A 74 -7.29 12.88 -12.97
C GLY A 74 -6.62 11.60 -12.49
N THR A 75 -5.51 11.69 -11.73
CA THR A 75 -4.84 10.55 -11.11
C THR A 75 -5.80 9.75 -10.23
N THR A 76 -6.55 10.42 -9.36
CA THR A 76 -7.50 9.77 -8.44
C THR A 76 -8.69 9.18 -9.17
N VAL A 77 -9.29 9.95 -10.07
CA VAL A 77 -10.43 9.50 -10.90
C VAL A 77 -10.02 8.32 -11.78
N GLY A 78 -8.86 8.43 -12.43
CA GLY A 78 -8.30 7.36 -13.25
C GLY A 78 -8.04 6.08 -12.48
N LEU A 79 -7.51 6.18 -11.24
CA LEU A 79 -7.34 5.04 -10.35
C LEU A 79 -8.68 4.32 -10.11
N ILE A 80 -9.71 5.07 -9.71
CA ILE A 80 -11.01 4.49 -9.34
C ILE A 80 -11.68 3.87 -10.57
N VAL A 81 -11.72 4.59 -11.68
CA VAL A 81 -12.35 4.11 -12.92
C VAL A 81 -11.64 2.89 -13.47
N ALA A 82 -10.31 2.93 -13.55
CA ALA A 82 -9.53 1.81 -14.06
C ALA A 82 -9.56 0.59 -13.11
N LEU A 83 -9.67 0.80 -11.79
CA LEU A 83 -9.87 -0.29 -10.84
C LEU A 83 -11.19 -1.03 -11.11
N ILE A 84 -12.27 -0.29 -11.42
CA ILE A 84 -13.58 -0.88 -11.70
C ILE A 84 -13.59 -1.62 -13.04
N ILE A 85 -12.93 -1.07 -14.09
CA ILE A 85 -12.98 -1.60 -15.46
C ILE A 85 -11.93 -2.69 -15.68
N LEU A 86 -10.70 -2.46 -15.24
CA LEU A 86 -9.53 -3.32 -15.51
C LEU A 86 -9.11 -4.14 -14.28
N GLY A 87 -9.81 -3.95 -13.16
CA GLY A 87 -9.46 -4.62 -11.90
C GLY A 87 -8.06 -4.23 -11.42
N PRO A 88 -7.25 -5.19 -10.94
CA PRO A 88 -5.95 -4.92 -10.33
C PRO A 88 -4.95 -4.20 -11.21
N ILE A 89 -4.99 -4.49 -12.52
CA ILE A 89 -4.10 -3.85 -13.51
C ILE A 89 -4.43 -2.36 -13.60
N GLY A 90 -5.69 -2.00 -13.38
CA GLY A 90 -6.17 -0.61 -13.37
C GLY A 90 -5.48 0.26 -12.31
N ILE A 91 -5.03 -0.31 -11.20
CA ILE A 91 -4.32 0.46 -10.16
C ILE A 91 -2.97 0.98 -10.65
N ILE A 92 -2.32 0.29 -11.56
CA ILE A 92 -1.04 0.72 -12.14
C ILE A 92 -1.27 1.69 -13.30
N ILE A 93 -2.18 1.34 -14.20
CA ILE A 93 -2.41 2.08 -15.44
C ILE A 93 -3.31 3.30 -15.21
N GLY A 94 -4.30 3.17 -14.32
CA GLY A 94 -5.32 4.18 -14.06
C GLY A 94 -4.78 5.54 -13.62
N PRO A 95 -3.90 5.62 -12.62
CA PRO A 95 -3.28 6.87 -12.20
C PRO A 95 -2.53 7.57 -13.32
N PHE A 96 -1.81 6.81 -14.14
CA PHE A 96 -1.05 7.35 -15.28
C PHE A 96 -1.99 7.91 -16.36
N LEU A 97 -2.95 7.13 -16.83
CA LEU A 97 -3.89 7.56 -17.85
C LEU A 97 -4.77 8.71 -17.33
N GLY A 98 -5.22 8.62 -16.10
CA GLY A 98 -6.01 9.67 -15.47
C GLY A 98 -5.24 10.98 -15.33
N ALA A 99 -3.98 10.92 -14.90
CA ALA A 99 -3.10 12.09 -14.85
C ALA A 99 -2.89 12.70 -16.25
N LEU A 100 -2.62 11.85 -17.24
CA LEU A 100 -2.40 12.28 -18.62
C LEU A 100 -3.63 13.00 -19.18
N LEU A 101 -4.81 12.41 -19.06
CA LEU A 101 -6.05 13.02 -19.51
C LEU A 101 -6.38 14.31 -18.72
N GLY A 102 -6.12 14.31 -17.41
CA GLY A 102 -6.28 15.49 -16.58
C GLY A 102 -5.36 16.66 -17.00
N GLU A 103 -4.10 16.39 -17.32
CA GLU A 103 -3.17 17.41 -17.83
C GLU A 103 -3.58 17.93 -19.21
N MET A 104 -4.04 17.03 -20.12
CA MET A 104 -4.50 17.41 -21.44
C MET A 104 -5.80 18.23 -21.40
N SER A 105 -6.63 18.09 -20.39
CA SER A 105 -7.84 18.90 -20.21
C SER A 105 -7.54 20.39 -20.00
N GLU A 106 -6.35 20.72 -19.52
CA GLU A 106 -5.83 22.08 -19.39
C GLU A 106 -5.22 22.66 -20.69
N LYS A 107 -5.56 22.07 -21.83
CA LYS A 107 -5.04 22.44 -23.17
C LYS A 107 -3.53 22.31 -23.35
N LYS A 108 -2.88 21.51 -22.50
CA LYS A 108 -1.47 21.15 -22.66
C LYS A 108 -1.29 20.17 -23.83
N SER A 109 -0.12 20.25 -24.46
CA SER A 109 0.24 19.24 -25.46
C SER A 109 0.43 17.87 -24.82
N PHE A 110 0.33 16.82 -25.62
CA PHE A 110 0.63 15.45 -25.15
C PHE A 110 2.04 15.35 -24.57
N GLN A 111 3.02 16.02 -25.18
CA GLN A 111 4.41 16.00 -24.73
C GLN A 111 4.60 16.65 -23.36
N ASP A 112 3.88 17.76 -23.10
CA ASP A 112 3.92 18.45 -21.81
C ASP A 112 3.16 17.70 -20.71
N SER A 113 2.17 16.90 -21.09
CA SER A 113 1.33 16.13 -20.17
C SER A 113 1.95 14.79 -19.74
N ILE A 114 2.83 14.22 -20.58
CA ILE A 114 3.39 12.89 -20.31
C ILE A 114 4.36 12.92 -19.11
N LYS A 115 5.10 14.00 -18.92
CA LYS A 115 6.07 14.13 -17.82
C LYS A 115 5.39 14.13 -16.45
N PRO A 116 4.36 14.96 -16.18
CA PRO A 116 3.57 14.86 -14.94
C PRO A 116 2.87 13.51 -14.77
N ALA A 117 2.30 12.98 -15.86
CA ALA A 117 1.64 11.66 -15.82
C ALA A 117 2.62 10.55 -15.40
N PHE A 118 3.87 10.60 -15.87
CA PHE A 118 4.90 9.65 -15.43
C PHE A 118 5.21 9.78 -13.93
N GLY A 119 4.98 10.96 -13.34
CA GLY A 119 5.07 11.18 -11.90
C GLY A 119 4.11 10.32 -11.10
N SER A 120 2.89 10.09 -11.58
CA SER A 120 1.94 9.18 -10.92
C SER A 120 2.45 7.73 -10.93
N PHE A 121 3.02 7.29 -12.04
CA PHE A 121 3.59 5.94 -12.16
C PHE A 121 4.77 5.73 -11.21
N VAL A 122 5.70 6.68 -11.15
CA VAL A 122 6.81 6.67 -10.18
C VAL A 122 6.27 6.66 -8.75
N GLY A 123 5.19 7.41 -8.49
CA GLY A 123 4.51 7.42 -7.20
C GLY A 123 3.94 6.06 -6.82
N VAL A 124 3.30 5.36 -7.74
CA VAL A 124 2.78 3.99 -7.52
C VAL A 124 3.91 3.02 -7.16
N ILE A 125 5.03 3.08 -7.89
CA ILE A 125 6.21 2.24 -7.60
C ILE A 125 6.77 2.56 -6.21
N ALA A 126 6.94 3.84 -5.89
CA ALA A 126 7.44 4.28 -4.58
C ALA A 126 6.51 3.81 -3.43
N GLY A 127 5.19 3.92 -3.62
CA GLY A 127 4.20 3.40 -2.67
C GLY A 127 4.33 1.88 -2.46
N SER A 128 4.54 1.12 -3.54
CA SER A 128 4.75 -0.33 -3.46
C SER A 128 6.01 -0.71 -2.68
N VAL A 129 7.10 0.02 -2.88
CA VAL A 129 8.35 -0.19 -2.12
C VAL A 129 8.14 0.08 -0.62
N ILE A 130 7.46 1.17 -0.28
CA ILE A 130 7.15 1.50 1.13
C ILE A 130 6.29 0.40 1.77
N LYS A 131 5.24 -0.06 1.08
CA LYS A 131 4.40 -1.17 1.54
C LYS A 131 5.21 -2.44 1.78
N PHE A 132 6.08 -2.77 0.84
CA PHE A 132 6.96 -3.94 0.97
C PHE A 132 7.83 -3.88 2.21
N LEU A 133 8.51 -2.75 2.45
CA LEU A 133 9.38 -2.57 3.60
C LEU A 133 8.61 -2.68 4.93
N ILE A 134 7.41 -2.11 5.00
CA ILE A 134 6.58 -2.16 6.21
C ILE A 134 6.00 -3.57 6.42
N SER A 135 5.55 -4.24 5.37
CA SER A 135 5.08 -5.63 5.47
C SER A 135 6.22 -6.58 5.89
N LEU A 136 7.44 -6.32 5.42
CA LEU A 136 8.64 -7.05 5.83
C LEU A 136 8.97 -6.82 7.32
N SER A 137 8.84 -5.57 7.80
CA SER A 137 9.00 -5.25 9.23
C SER A 137 7.96 -5.96 10.09
N PHE A 138 6.70 -6.02 9.62
CA PHE A 138 5.65 -6.76 10.33
C PHE A 138 5.90 -8.27 10.35
N LEU A 139 6.46 -8.83 9.28
CA LEU A 139 6.89 -10.23 9.27
C LEU A 139 8.00 -10.47 10.30
N PHE A 140 8.97 -9.55 10.40
CA PHE A 140 10.03 -9.65 11.40
C PHE A 140 9.47 -9.63 12.83
N PHE A 141 8.57 -8.71 13.16
CA PHE A 141 7.90 -8.68 14.46
C PHE A 141 7.08 -9.95 14.73
N TYR A 142 6.41 -10.48 13.70
CA TYR A 142 5.69 -11.75 13.83
C TYR A 142 6.63 -12.91 14.21
N PHE A 143 7.79 -13.00 13.56
CA PHE A 143 8.78 -14.04 13.88
C PHE A 143 9.42 -13.84 15.26
N ASP A 144 9.71 -12.62 15.64
CA ASP A 144 10.28 -12.30 16.96
C ASP A 144 9.34 -12.74 18.08
N ILE A 145 8.05 -12.38 17.99
CA ILE A 145 7.02 -12.82 18.94
C ILE A 145 6.89 -14.34 18.92
N PHE A 146 6.77 -14.96 17.76
CA PHE A 146 6.62 -16.41 17.64
C PHE A 146 7.82 -17.15 18.24
N TRP A 147 9.03 -16.68 17.99
CA TRP A 147 10.25 -17.30 18.51
C TRP A 147 10.38 -17.17 20.02
N GLY A 148 9.97 -16.03 20.58
CA GLY A 148 9.94 -15.81 22.02
C GLY A 148 9.02 -16.78 22.78
N TYR A 149 7.91 -17.16 22.15
CA TYR A 149 6.90 -18.06 22.74
C TYR A 149 6.91 -19.49 22.18
N ARG A 150 7.94 -19.87 21.40
CA ARG A 150 8.00 -21.18 20.71
C ARG A 150 7.77 -22.39 21.62
N GLU A 151 8.38 -22.40 22.82
CA GLU A 151 8.27 -23.53 23.75
C GLU A 151 6.84 -23.70 24.27
N SER A 152 6.12 -22.61 24.49
CA SER A 152 4.74 -22.62 24.92
C SER A 152 3.81 -23.11 23.80
N PHE A 153 4.08 -22.79 22.54
CA PHE A 153 3.36 -23.30 21.39
C PHE A 153 3.55 -24.82 21.22
N PHE A 154 4.77 -25.32 21.32
CA PHE A 154 5.04 -26.76 21.23
C PHE A 154 4.42 -27.56 22.35
N LYS A 155 4.30 -26.99 23.57
CA LYS A 155 3.69 -27.64 24.73
C LYS A 155 2.16 -27.80 24.64
N ILE A 156 1.48 -27.02 23.80
CA ILE A 156 0.03 -27.13 23.54
C ILE A 156 -0.26 -28.19 22.49
N ILE A 157 0.68 -28.47 21.59
CA ILE A 157 0.49 -29.43 20.47
C ILE A 157 0.88 -30.85 20.88
N SER A 158 1.69 -31.02 21.92
CA SER A 158 2.09 -32.32 22.48
C SER A 158 1.12 -32.75 23.59
#